data_9ee8620ccd1b13faa24606b60d328938
#
_entry.id   9ee8620ccd1b13faa24606b60d328938
#
_cell.length_a   1.000
_cell.length_b   1.000
_cell.length_c   1.000
_cell.angle_alpha   90.00
_cell.angle_beta   90.00
_cell.angle_gamma   90.00
#
_symmetry.space_group_name_H-M   'P 1'
#
loop_
_entity.id
_entity.type
_entity.pdbx_description
1 polymer ?
#
loop_
_entity_poly.entity_id
_entity_poly.type
_entity_poly.pdbx_seq_one_letter_code
_entity_poly.pdbx_strand_id
1 'polypeptide(L)'
;MEFSLFFFSSCFDSQDDRSSNSYRLLLDAAKFADERGFRAVWTPERHFNPFGGLFPNPSVVSAALAMITSRIRLRAGSVVSPLHHPIRIAEEWAVVDRLSGGRAEFAFASGWHSDDFVFYPERYEDRSAHMYEQIAQVQALWAGQSRKATNGAGREIEIRTYPRPVQNRLPLWITSNGNAETMKSAARLGASVLTNFIGQDAEELAGKIADYRETLESSGFPRGAGRIAVMLHTFVGDDLERVRRIVKAPFIDYLASSLTLLRKLAPNATPGAAPGGIGLEEALRDPAVARKLLDFAFARYWQSAALLGTPDSCGELVRSLEEIGVDEIACLIDFHDDYETVMGGLEGLLRLKERFDPSPAPAAR
;
A
#
# COMPACT_ATOMS: atom_id res chain seq x y z
N MET A 1 -8.45 16.13 -4.29
CA MET A 1 -8.10 14.70 -4.05
C MET A 1 -6.95 14.30 -4.95
N GLU A 2 -5.84 13.75 -4.41
CA GLU A 2 -4.75 13.20 -5.23
C GLU A 2 -4.99 11.71 -5.52
N PHE A 3 -4.38 11.23 -6.63
CA PHE A 3 -4.47 9.82 -7.03
C PHE A 3 -3.08 9.24 -7.26
N SER A 4 -2.87 8.02 -6.80
CA SER A 4 -1.66 7.22 -7.04
C SER A 4 -2.03 5.81 -7.49
N LEU A 5 -1.07 5.08 -8.07
CA LEU A 5 -1.26 3.67 -8.39
C LEU A 5 -0.71 2.79 -7.27
N PHE A 6 -1.39 1.70 -6.99
CA PHE A 6 -0.98 0.69 -6.03
C PHE A 6 -0.96 -0.69 -6.71
N PHE A 7 0.04 -1.49 -6.40
CA PHE A 7 0.23 -2.81 -6.97
C PHE A 7 0.27 -3.88 -5.88
N PHE A 8 -0.28 -5.03 -6.18
CA PHE A 8 -0.27 -6.20 -5.28
C PHE A 8 -0.44 -7.51 -6.06
N SER A 9 0.09 -7.57 -7.29
CA SER A 9 -0.09 -8.70 -8.22
C SER A 9 0.36 -10.02 -7.63
N SER A 10 -0.41 -11.06 -7.93
CA SER A 10 -0.02 -12.43 -7.64
C SER A 10 1.00 -12.96 -8.65
N CYS A 11 1.95 -13.73 -8.16
CA CYS A 11 2.84 -14.54 -8.98
C CYS A 11 2.26 -15.96 -9.00
N PHE A 12 1.55 -16.32 -10.08
CA PHE A 12 1.09 -17.69 -10.25
C PHE A 12 2.22 -18.51 -10.90
N ASP A 13 2.58 -19.60 -10.27
CA ASP A 13 3.59 -20.55 -10.75
C ASP A 13 2.99 -21.40 -11.89
N SER A 14 2.62 -20.76 -13.01
CA SER A 14 2.37 -21.47 -14.25
C SER A 14 3.72 -21.88 -14.83
N GLN A 15 3.93 -23.16 -15.07
CA GLN A 15 5.16 -23.65 -15.72
C GLN A 15 5.42 -22.98 -17.08
N ASP A 16 4.42 -22.31 -17.64
CA ASP A 16 4.48 -21.52 -18.87
C ASP A 16 4.91 -20.06 -18.66
N ASP A 17 4.90 -19.52 -17.42
CA ASP A 17 5.20 -18.11 -17.14
C ASP A 17 6.71 -17.83 -16.93
N ARG A 18 7.56 -18.59 -17.61
CA ARG A 18 8.95 -18.16 -17.86
C ARG A 18 9.04 -17.08 -18.94
N SER A 19 7.90 -16.56 -19.38
CA SER A 19 7.85 -15.40 -20.26
C SER A 19 8.32 -14.16 -19.49
N SER A 20 9.29 -13.51 -20.01
CA SER A 20 10.15 -12.47 -19.44
C SER A 20 9.44 -11.17 -19.03
N ASN A 21 8.14 -11.14 -18.73
CA ASN A 21 7.43 -9.88 -18.62
C ASN A 21 6.41 -9.74 -17.49
N SER A 22 6.60 -10.45 -16.38
CA SER A 22 5.71 -10.34 -15.20
C SER A 22 5.61 -8.91 -14.64
N TYR A 23 6.62 -8.07 -14.89
CA TYR A 23 6.64 -6.66 -14.48
C TYR A 23 6.16 -5.68 -15.55
N ARG A 24 5.74 -6.14 -16.74
CA ARG A 24 5.33 -5.24 -17.84
C ARG A 24 4.24 -4.26 -17.43
N LEU A 25 3.19 -4.77 -16.78
CA LEU A 25 2.10 -3.94 -16.31
C LEU A 25 2.59 -2.84 -15.37
N LEU A 26 3.41 -3.19 -14.38
CA LEU A 26 3.97 -2.24 -13.43
C LEU A 26 4.79 -1.15 -14.14
N LEU A 27 5.68 -1.54 -15.07
CA LEU A 27 6.57 -0.60 -15.75
C LEU A 27 5.78 0.36 -16.67
N ASP A 28 4.83 -0.17 -17.44
CA ASP A 28 4.07 0.63 -18.39
C ASP A 28 3.02 1.51 -17.68
N ALA A 29 2.35 1.00 -16.64
CA ALA A 29 1.45 1.80 -15.84
C ALA A 29 2.19 2.89 -15.03
N ALA A 30 3.41 2.64 -14.56
CA ALA A 30 4.23 3.66 -13.90
C ALA A 30 4.62 4.79 -14.85
N LYS A 31 4.99 4.49 -16.10
CA LYS A 31 5.25 5.51 -17.13
C LYS A 31 4.00 6.32 -17.44
N PHE A 32 2.86 5.63 -17.66
CA PHE A 32 1.58 6.28 -17.87
C PHE A 32 1.26 7.24 -16.71
N ALA A 33 1.39 6.79 -15.48
CA ALA A 33 1.11 7.59 -14.30
C ALA A 33 2.06 8.79 -14.15
N ASP A 34 3.36 8.62 -14.44
CA ASP A 34 4.36 9.70 -14.46
C ASP A 34 4.01 10.79 -15.49
N GLU A 35 3.61 10.38 -16.69
CA GLU A 35 3.22 11.27 -17.78
C GLU A 35 1.90 11.99 -17.52
N ARG A 36 0.96 11.34 -16.85
CA ARG A 36 -0.40 11.84 -16.60
C ARG A 36 -0.56 12.52 -15.23
N GLY A 37 0.55 12.75 -14.50
CA GLY A 37 0.55 13.53 -13.28
C GLY A 37 -0.13 12.84 -12.09
N PHE A 38 -0.09 11.52 -12.01
CA PHE A 38 -0.40 10.80 -10.79
C PHE A 38 0.63 11.10 -9.71
N ARG A 39 0.23 10.99 -8.45
CA ARG A 39 1.07 11.37 -7.31
C ARG A 39 2.22 10.42 -7.05
N ALA A 40 1.92 9.11 -7.03
CA ALA A 40 2.87 8.07 -6.66
C ALA A 40 2.58 6.73 -7.33
N VAL A 41 3.59 5.86 -7.30
CA VAL A 41 3.43 4.40 -7.46
C VAL A 41 3.79 3.76 -6.12
N TRP A 42 2.90 2.90 -5.61
CA TRP A 42 3.07 2.12 -4.40
C TRP A 42 3.33 0.65 -4.73
N THR A 43 4.37 0.06 -4.16
CA THR A 43 4.68 -1.36 -4.26
C THR A 43 4.78 -1.98 -2.87
N PRO A 44 4.17 -3.15 -2.62
CA PRO A 44 4.18 -3.79 -1.32
C PRO A 44 5.50 -4.52 -1.04
N GLU A 45 5.61 -5.12 0.13
CA GLU A 45 6.57 -6.15 0.45
C GLU A 45 5.84 -7.44 0.86
N ARG A 46 6.10 -8.55 0.15
CA ARG A 46 5.52 -9.86 0.40
C ARG A 46 6.53 -10.96 0.19
N HIS A 47 6.49 -11.95 1.06
CA HIS A 47 7.39 -13.11 1.00
C HIS A 47 6.61 -14.42 1.00
N PHE A 48 7.20 -15.46 0.42
CA PHE A 48 6.78 -16.88 0.52
C PHE A 48 5.31 -17.15 0.18
N ASN A 49 4.66 -16.27 -0.58
CA ASN A 49 3.27 -16.43 -0.98
C ASN A 49 3.10 -15.96 -2.43
N PRO A 50 2.38 -16.71 -3.28
CA PRO A 50 2.08 -16.26 -4.64
C PRO A 50 1.35 -14.91 -4.67
N PHE A 51 0.43 -14.67 -3.72
CA PHE A 51 -0.29 -13.41 -3.58
C PHE A 51 0.67 -12.28 -3.17
N GLY A 52 0.86 -11.33 -4.05
CA GLY A 52 1.86 -10.26 -3.92
C GLY A 52 3.30 -10.70 -4.21
N GLY A 53 3.51 -11.93 -4.69
CA GLY A 53 4.83 -12.54 -4.83
C GLY A 53 5.79 -11.89 -5.83
N LEU A 54 5.31 -10.95 -6.66
CA LEU A 54 6.18 -10.13 -7.51
C LEU A 54 6.96 -9.06 -6.71
N PHE A 55 6.64 -8.83 -5.45
CA PHE A 55 7.16 -7.72 -4.67
C PHE A 55 7.91 -8.16 -3.40
N PRO A 56 8.95 -9.01 -3.49
CA PRO A 56 9.71 -9.40 -2.30
C PRO A 56 10.61 -8.29 -1.77
N ASN A 57 10.94 -7.28 -2.60
CA ASN A 57 11.78 -6.16 -2.21
C ASN A 57 11.34 -4.87 -2.91
N PRO A 58 10.61 -3.98 -2.21
CA PRO A 58 10.14 -2.73 -2.79
C PRO A 58 11.26 -1.73 -3.15
N SER A 59 12.43 -1.77 -2.49
CA SER A 59 13.54 -0.88 -2.84
C SER A 59 14.15 -1.23 -4.21
N VAL A 60 14.27 -2.53 -4.53
CA VAL A 60 14.75 -2.99 -5.84
C VAL A 60 13.80 -2.58 -6.96
N VAL A 61 12.50 -2.78 -6.75
CA VAL A 61 11.47 -2.37 -7.72
C VAL A 61 11.45 -0.86 -7.88
N SER A 62 11.50 -0.10 -6.79
CA SER A 62 11.56 1.37 -6.83
C SER A 62 12.80 1.90 -7.54
N ALA A 63 13.96 1.23 -7.42
CA ALA A 63 15.15 1.58 -8.17
C ALA A 63 14.96 1.42 -9.68
N ALA A 64 14.31 0.33 -10.13
CA ALA A 64 13.96 0.14 -11.54
C ALA A 64 12.98 1.22 -12.04
N LEU A 65 11.95 1.53 -11.27
CA LEU A 65 10.99 2.59 -11.59
C LEU A 65 11.64 3.98 -11.63
N ALA A 66 12.65 4.24 -10.78
CA ALA A 66 13.38 5.50 -10.78
C ALA A 66 14.02 5.80 -12.15
N MET A 67 14.46 4.75 -12.87
CA MET A 67 15.16 4.88 -14.15
C MET A 67 14.25 5.13 -15.34
N ILE A 68 12.94 4.90 -15.19
CA ILE A 68 11.97 5.02 -16.28
C ILE A 68 10.90 6.11 -16.05
N THR A 69 10.98 6.79 -14.90
CA THR A 69 10.06 7.86 -14.48
C THR A 69 10.84 9.10 -14.07
N SER A 70 10.22 10.26 -14.10
CA SER A 70 10.91 11.54 -13.85
C SER A 70 10.26 12.43 -12.78
N ARG A 71 8.99 12.24 -12.45
CA ARG A 71 8.19 13.12 -11.59
C ARG A 71 7.48 12.40 -10.46
N ILE A 72 6.92 11.23 -10.75
CA ILE A 72 6.09 10.46 -9.84
C ILE A 72 6.87 10.02 -8.59
N ARG A 73 6.26 10.06 -7.42
CA ARG A 73 6.85 9.53 -6.19
C ARG A 73 6.90 8.00 -6.23
N LEU A 74 7.97 7.44 -5.70
CA LEU A 74 8.22 6.00 -5.64
C LEU A 74 8.06 5.56 -4.19
N ARG A 75 7.02 4.77 -3.91
CA ARG A 75 6.64 4.47 -2.53
C ARG A 75 6.58 2.97 -2.27
N ALA A 76 7.16 2.55 -1.15
CA ALA A 76 6.82 1.25 -0.58
C ALA A 76 5.52 1.35 0.22
N GLY A 77 4.61 0.48 -0.05
CA GLY A 77 3.37 0.31 0.70
C GLY A 77 3.18 -1.14 1.15
N SER A 78 4.14 -1.65 1.97
CA SER A 78 5.07 -1.02 2.92
C SER A 78 6.50 -1.57 2.85
N VAL A 79 7.41 -1.01 3.68
CA VAL A 79 8.60 -1.71 4.17
C VAL A 79 8.22 -2.40 5.48
N VAL A 80 8.28 -3.72 5.53
CA VAL A 80 8.04 -4.49 6.76
C VAL A 80 9.32 -4.48 7.59
N SER A 81 9.56 -3.37 8.31
CA SER A 81 10.87 -3.09 8.88
C SER A 81 11.40 -4.16 9.85
N PRO A 82 10.59 -4.89 10.65
CA PRO A 82 11.11 -5.96 11.51
C PRO A 82 11.79 -7.11 10.76
N LEU A 83 11.52 -7.25 9.43
CA LEU A 83 12.20 -8.24 8.57
C LEU A 83 13.57 -7.79 8.08
N HIS A 84 14.01 -6.57 8.46
CA HIS A 84 15.22 -5.95 7.94
C HIS A 84 16.15 -5.48 9.05
N HIS A 85 17.38 -5.17 8.66
CA HIS A 85 18.30 -4.42 9.48
C HIS A 85 18.18 -2.91 9.15
N PRO A 86 18.06 -2.00 10.14
CA PRO A 86 17.80 -0.57 9.87
C PRO A 86 18.89 0.11 9.03
N ILE A 87 20.14 -0.34 9.09
CA ILE A 87 21.22 0.13 8.23
C ILE A 87 20.90 -0.20 6.77
N ARG A 88 20.44 -1.44 6.48
CA ARG A 88 20.09 -1.84 5.11
C ARG A 88 18.93 -1.02 4.57
N ILE A 89 17.90 -0.77 5.37
CA ILE A 89 16.80 0.11 4.96
C ILE A 89 17.33 1.50 4.58
N ALA A 90 18.18 2.10 5.44
CA ALA A 90 18.72 3.43 5.19
C ALA A 90 19.58 3.49 3.93
N GLU A 91 20.45 2.49 3.69
CA GLU A 91 21.34 2.44 2.52
C GLU A 91 20.56 2.20 1.23
N GLU A 92 19.70 1.18 1.18
CA GLU A 92 18.92 0.82 -0.01
C GLU A 92 18.04 1.99 -0.47
N TRP A 93 17.30 2.57 0.46
CA TRP A 93 16.41 3.69 0.14
C TRP A 93 17.16 4.98 -0.15
N ALA A 94 18.37 5.20 0.40
CA ALA A 94 19.22 6.31 -0.01
C ALA A 94 19.70 6.15 -1.46
N VAL A 95 19.94 4.92 -1.93
CA VAL A 95 20.23 4.64 -3.35
C VAL A 95 19.02 4.98 -4.21
N VAL A 96 17.82 4.51 -3.85
CA VAL A 96 16.56 4.83 -4.56
C VAL A 96 16.35 6.34 -4.62
N ASP A 97 16.56 7.03 -3.50
CA ASP A 97 16.41 8.48 -3.41
C ASP A 97 17.38 9.22 -4.34
N ARG A 98 18.63 8.77 -4.42
CA ARG A 98 19.64 9.29 -5.36
C ARG A 98 19.26 9.04 -6.82
N LEU A 99 18.91 7.81 -7.16
CA LEU A 99 18.51 7.43 -8.52
C LEU A 99 17.29 8.20 -9.00
N SER A 100 16.35 8.45 -8.10
CA SER A 100 15.11 9.16 -8.40
C SER A 100 15.21 10.68 -8.30
N GLY A 101 16.32 11.24 -7.83
CA GLY A 101 16.45 12.70 -7.61
C GLY A 101 15.58 13.22 -6.46
N GLY A 102 15.39 12.43 -5.38
CA GLY A 102 14.63 12.84 -4.20
C GLY A 102 13.15 12.53 -4.27
N ARG A 103 12.74 11.46 -5.00
CA ARG A 103 11.34 11.03 -5.13
C ARG A 103 10.97 9.82 -4.29
N ALA A 104 11.91 9.24 -3.53
CA ALA A 104 11.66 8.10 -2.68
C ALA A 104 10.86 8.47 -1.43
N GLU A 105 9.86 7.68 -1.10
CA GLU A 105 9.08 7.72 0.14
C GLU A 105 8.72 6.29 0.53
N PHE A 106 8.52 5.99 1.80
CA PHE A 106 8.08 4.65 2.17
C PHE A 106 7.31 4.61 3.48
N ALA A 107 6.30 3.73 3.49
CA ALA A 107 5.53 3.44 4.67
C ALA A 107 6.17 2.28 5.44
N PHE A 108 6.31 2.46 6.73
CA PHE A 108 6.68 1.37 7.64
C PHE A 108 5.47 0.55 8.03
N ALA A 109 5.64 -0.77 8.08
CA ALA A 109 4.69 -1.70 8.64
C ALA A 109 5.36 -2.65 9.63
N SER A 110 4.61 -3.10 10.65
CA SER A 110 5.10 -4.09 11.61
C SER A 110 5.08 -5.53 11.06
N GLY A 111 4.42 -5.74 9.92
CA GLY A 111 4.15 -7.09 9.43
C GLY A 111 2.93 -7.73 10.09
N TRP A 112 2.29 -8.64 9.39
CA TRP A 112 1.06 -9.31 9.86
C TRP A 112 1.11 -10.83 9.66
N HIS A 113 1.92 -11.34 8.71
CA HIS A 113 2.00 -12.74 8.38
C HIS A 113 3.19 -13.39 9.08
N SER A 114 2.94 -14.40 9.92
CA SER A 114 3.97 -15.07 10.70
C SER A 114 5.07 -15.70 9.84
N ASP A 115 4.71 -16.21 8.65
CA ASP A 115 5.64 -16.90 7.78
C ASP A 115 6.67 -15.96 7.14
N ASP A 116 6.34 -14.66 7.01
CA ASP A 116 7.30 -13.65 6.54
C ASP A 116 8.47 -13.51 7.53
N PHE A 117 8.25 -13.85 8.81
CA PHE A 117 9.26 -13.71 9.88
C PHE A 117 10.29 -14.84 9.92
N VAL A 118 10.37 -15.68 8.90
CA VAL A 118 11.47 -16.67 8.77
C VAL A 118 12.86 -15.99 8.80
N PHE A 119 12.96 -14.71 8.42
CA PHE A 119 14.18 -13.92 8.49
C PHE A 119 14.61 -13.59 9.93
N TYR A 120 13.64 -13.33 10.82
CA TYR A 120 13.82 -12.96 12.23
C TYR A 120 12.65 -13.45 13.07
N PRO A 121 12.54 -14.78 13.33
CA PRO A 121 11.40 -15.37 14.03
C PRO A 121 11.19 -14.77 15.44
N GLU A 122 12.27 -14.39 16.10
CA GLU A 122 12.26 -13.81 17.45
C GLU A 122 11.58 -12.42 17.53
N ARG A 123 11.39 -11.74 16.39
CA ARG A 123 10.80 -10.40 16.37
C ARG A 123 9.28 -10.41 16.16
N TYR A 124 8.69 -11.58 15.89
CA TYR A 124 7.27 -11.64 15.51
C TYR A 124 6.33 -11.14 16.62
N GLU A 125 6.56 -11.55 17.86
CA GLU A 125 5.70 -11.16 18.98
C GLU A 125 5.76 -9.65 19.26
N ASP A 126 6.95 -9.08 19.27
CA ASP A 126 7.19 -7.65 19.57
C ASP A 126 7.38 -6.80 18.29
N ARG A 127 6.91 -7.27 17.13
CA ARG A 127 7.13 -6.65 15.83
C ARG A 127 6.74 -5.17 15.76
N SER A 128 5.71 -4.78 16.49
CA SER A 128 5.27 -3.38 16.52
C SER A 128 6.29 -2.49 17.25
N ALA A 129 6.81 -2.94 18.41
CA ALA A 129 7.84 -2.22 19.14
C ALA A 129 9.13 -2.11 18.30
N HIS A 130 9.57 -3.23 17.71
CA HIS A 130 10.72 -3.24 16.80
C HIS A 130 10.57 -2.26 15.63
N MET A 131 9.38 -2.16 15.02
CA MET A 131 9.14 -1.20 13.96
C MET A 131 9.41 0.24 14.42
N TYR A 132 8.87 0.65 15.57
CA TYR A 132 9.04 2.02 16.06
C TYR A 132 10.50 2.33 16.45
N GLU A 133 11.20 1.38 17.07
CA GLU A 133 12.64 1.51 17.36
C GLU A 133 13.46 1.68 16.06
N GLN A 134 13.14 0.90 15.02
CA GLN A 134 13.83 0.96 13.75
C GLN A 134 13.52 2.24 12.98
N ILE A 135 12.31 2.78 13.07
CA ILE A 135 11.97 4.09 12.49
C ILE A 135 12.91 5.17 13.02
N ALA A 136 13.08 5.25 14.32
CA ALA A 136 14.00 6.24 14.93
C ALA A 136 15.45 6.05 14.45
N GLN A 137 15.91 4.80 14.34
CA GLN A 137 17.24 4.49 13.85
C GLN A 137 17.43 4.87 12.36
N VAL A 138 16.44 4.54 11.50
CA VAL A 138 16.49 4.87 10.08
C VAL A 138 16.44 6.38 9.88
N GLN A 139 15.61 7.11 10.63
CA GLN A 139 15.57 8.57 10.57
C GLN A 139 16.92 9.20 10.95
N ALA A 140 17.58 8.71 12.00
CA ALA A 140 18.88 9.19 12.43
C ALA A 140 19.97 8.93 11.36
N LEU A 141 20.01 7.71 10.80
CA LEU A 141 20.94 7.35 9.72
C LEU A 141 20.68 8.16 8.46
N TRP A 142 19.42 8.35 8.07
CA TRP A 142 19.01 9.18 6.94
C TRP A 142 19.47 10.62 7.10
N ALA A 143 19.32 11.19 8.28
CA ALA A 143 19.80 12.54 8.62
C ALA A 143 21.34 12.64 8.70
N GLY A 144 22.07 11.51 8.60
CA GLY A 144 23.54 11.45 8.62
C GLY A 144 24.18 11.40 9.98
N GLN A 145 23.39 11.11 10.98
CA GLN A 145 23.94 10.87 12.31
C GLN A 145 24.76 9.58 12.30
N SER A 146 25.85 9.60 13.03
CA SER A 146 26.67 8.41 13.27
C SER A 146 26.03 7.51 14.33
N ARG A 147 26.35 6.23 14.24
CA ARG A 147 25.90 5.21 15.21
C ARG A 147 27.07 4.33 15.63
N LYS A 148 27.13 3.98 16.91
CA LYS A 148 28.01 2.94 17.40
C LYS A 148 27.52 1.57 16.99
N ALA A 149 28.42 0.72 16.54
CA ALA A 149 28.16 -0.67 16.18
C ALA A 149 29.38 -1.54 16.45
N THR A 150 29.15 -2.82 16.75
CA THR A 150 30.25 -3.79 16.91
C THR A 150 30.62 -4.38 15.58
N ASN A 151 31.91 -4.26 15.19
CA ASN A 151 32.41 -4.85 13.94
C ASN A 151 32.68 -6.35 14.09
N GLY A 152 33.06 -7.02 12.97
CA GLY A 152 33.35 -8.45 12.95
C GLY A 152 34.55 -8.90 13.82
N ALA A 153 35.37 -7.97 14.31
CA ALA A 153 36.45 -8.24 15.24
C ALA A 153 36.07 -7.98 16.72
N GLY A 154 34.78 -7.79 17.01
CA GLY A 154 34.26 -7.52 18.36
C GLY A 154 34.56 -6.12 18.90
N ARG A 155 35.03 -5.19 18.06
CA ARG A 155 35.36 -3.82 18.47
C ARG A 155 34.20 -2.86 18.20
N GLU A 156 33.90 -1.99 19.16
CA GLU A 156 32.98 -0.89 18.96
C GLU A 156 33.59 0.13 17.98
N ILE A 157 32.85 0.48 16.94
CA ILE A 157 33.21 1.48 15.96
C ILE A 157 32.04 2.43 15.73
N GLU A 158 32.33 3.63 15.26
CA GLU A 158 31.33 4.59 14.81
C GLU A 158 31.12 4.43 13.31
N ILE A 159 29.85 4.24 12.89
CA ILE A 159 29.47 4.07 11.49
C ILE A 159 28.57 5.22 11.01
N ARG A 160 28.62 5.49 9.70
CA ARG A 160 27.68 6.33 8.95
C ARG A 160 27.31 5.62 7.68
N THR A 161 26.08 5.84 7.22
CA THR A 161 25.57 5.23 5.99
C THR A 161 25.89 6.08 4.75
N TYR A 162 26.16 5.41 3.63
CA TYR A 162 26.40 6.00 2.31
C TYR A 162 25.68 5.17 1.25
N PRO A 163 25.20 5.80 0.11
CA PRO A 163 25.29 7.22 -0.16
C PRO A 163 24.40 8.06 0.78
N ARG A 164 24.65 9.35 0.86
CA ARG A 164 23.72 10.27 1.53
C ARG A 164 22.50 10.48 0.62
N PRO A 165 21.26 10.45 1.15
CA PRO A 165 20.06 10.73 0.37
C PRO A 165 20.08 12.17 -0.19
N VAL A 166 19.24 12.46 -1.18
CA VAL A 166 18.98 13.80 -1.69
C VAL A 166 18.10 14.57 -0.70
N GLN A 167 17.07 13.89 -0.19
CA GLN A 167 16.14 14.46 0.77
C GLN A 167 16.76 14.54 2.16
N ASN A 168 16.77 15.74 2.77
CA ASN A 168 17.35 15.96 4.11
C ASN A 168 16.60 15.27 5.23
N ARG A 169 15.28 15.04 5.05
CA ARG A 169 14.41 14.34 6.01
C ARG A 169 13.76 13.17 5.30
N LEU A 170 13.63 12.08 6.02
CA LEU A 170 12.88 10.91 5.56
C LEU A 170 11.39 11.26 5.45
N PRO A 171 10.76 11.18 4.25
CA PRO A 171 9.32 11.29 4.12
C PRO A 171 8.67 10.06 4.77
N LEU A 172 8.20 10.21 6.00
CA LEU A 172 7.74 9.11 6.84
C LEU A 172 6.25 8.86 6.64
N TRP A 173 5.92 7.60 6.34
CA TRP A 173 4.57 7.06 6.34
C TRP A 173 4.47 5.85 7.28
N ILE A 174 3.30 5.58 7.81
CA ILE A 174 3.00 4.37 8.60
C ILE A 174 1.75 3.72 8.04
N THR A 175 1.81 2.41 7.84
CA THR A 175 0.65 1.62 7.39
C THR A 175 -0.20 1.20 8.57
N SER A 176 -1.50 1.45 8.48
CA SER A 176 -2.51 1.05 9.46
C SER A 176 -3.67 0.32 8.78
N ASN A 177 -3.94 -0.91 9.19
CA ASN A 177 -5.14 -1.65 8.77
C ASN A 177 -6.34 -1.33 9.69
N GLY A 178 -6.72 -0.04 9.75
CA GLY A 178 -7.86 0.41 10.53
C GLY A 178 -7.65 0.46 12.05
N ASN A 179 -6.43 0.29 12.55
CA ASN A 179 -6.13 0.42 13.98
C ASN A 179 -5.93 1.89 14.35
N ALA A 180 -6.82 2.43 15.20
CA ALA A 180 -6.80 3.83 15.63
C ALA A 180 -5.52 4.20 16.39
N GLU A 181 -4.99 3.32 17.26
CA GLU A 181 -3.78 3.62 18.01
C GLU A 181 -2.53 3.67 17.11
N THR A 182 -2.49 2.87 16.03
CA THR A 182 -1.44 2.97 15.03
C THR A 182 -1.49 4.33 14.32
N MET A 183 -2.68 4.85 14.00
CA MET A 183 -2.83 6.19 13.41
C MET A 183 -2.41 7.29 14.38
N LYS A 184 -2.78 7.21 15.67
CA LYS A 184 -2.31 8.14 16.70
C LYS A 184 -0.79 8.10 16.88
N SER A 185 -0.20 6.91 16.83
CA SER A 185 1.26 6.76 16.89
C SER A 185 1.96 7.37 15.68
N ALA A 186 1.38 7.25 14.47
CA ALA A 186 1.86 7.96 13.30
C ALA A 186 1.80 9.47 13.50
N ALA A 187 0.70 9.98 14.05
CA ALA A 187 0.51 11.41 14.33
C ALA A 187 1.58 11.94 15.31
N ARG A 188 1.88 11.21 16.38
CA ARG A 188 2.94 11.59 17.36
C ARG A 188 4.33 11.70 16.72
N LEU A 189 4.56 11.02 15.60
CA LEU A 189 5.80 11.08 14.82
C LEU A 189 5.75 12.10 13.67
N GLY A 190 4.64 12.79 13.47
CA GLY A 190 4.43 13.65 12.31
C GLY A 190 4.39 12.89 10.98
N ALA A 191 4.10 11.58 11.03
CA ALA A 191 4.08 10.69 9.88
C ALA A 191 2.73 10.72 9.16
N SER A 192 2.76 10.57 7.84
CA SER A 192 1.57 10.29 7.03
C SER A 192 1.07 8.85 7.25
N VAL A 193 -0.17 8.56 6.86
CA VAL A 193 -0.79 7.26 7.04
C VAL A 193 -1.23 6.68 5.71
N LEU A 194 -0.86 5.42 5.46
CA LEU A 194 -1.45 4.57 4.43
C LEU A 194 -2.45 3.62 5.11
N THR A 195 -3.71 3.63 4.68
CA THR A 195 -4.76 2.75 5.21
C THR A 195 -5.62 2.15 4.11
N ASN A 196 -6.63 1.38 4.46
CA ASN A 196 -7.56 0.73 3.54
C ASN A 196 -8.94 0.54 4.18
N PHE A 197 -9.90 0.00 3.41
CA PHE A 197 -11.26 -0.33 3.91
C PHE A 197 -11.44 -1.78 4.34
N ILE A 198 -10.37 -2.48 4.63
CA ILE A 198 -10.48 -3.84 5.17
C ILE A 198 -10.90 -3.74 6.64
N GLY A 199 -12.11 -4.22 6.96
CA GLY A 199 -12.62 -4.26 8.34
C GLY A 199 -13.01 -2.91 8.93
N GLN A 200 -13.18 -1.86 8.13
CA GLN A 200 -13.73 -0.57 8.53
C GLN A 200 -14.58 0.04 7.41
N ASP A 201 -15.43 0.98 7.74
CA ASP A 201 -16.21 1.79 6.81
C ASP A 201 -15.75 3.27 6.80
N ALA A 202 -16.45 4.11 6.04
CA ALA A 202 -16.09 5.52 5.90
C ALA A 202 -16.33 6.31 7.19
N GLU A 203 -17.37 5.98 7.97
CA GLU A 203 -17.70 6.65 9.24
C GLU A 203 -16.64 6.35 10.30
N GLU A 204 -16.27 5.07 10.44
CA GLU A 204 -15.18 4.67 11.35
C GLU A 204 -13.84 5.31 10.95
N LEU A 205 -13.55 5.38 9.64
CA LEU A 205 -12.35 6.04 9.15
C LEU A 205 -12.37 7.54 9.44
N ALA A 206 -13.50 8.21 9.28
CA ALA A 206 -13.65 9.63 9.60
C ALA A 206 -13.29 9.95 11.05
N GLY A 207 -13.81 9.14 12.00
CA GLY A 207 -13.46 9.27 13.42
C GLY A 207 -11.95 9.09 13.67
N LYS A 208 -11.32 8.08 13.04
CA LYS A 208 -9.89 7.83 13.16
C LYS A 208 -9.03 8.95 12.56
N ILE A 209 -9.47 9.56 11.45
CA ILE A 209 -8.80 10.71 10.84
C ILE A 209 -8.90 11.93 11.77
N ALA A 210 -10.06 12.18 12.38
CA ALA A 210 -10.22 13.27 13.35
C ALA A 210 -9.25 13.11 14.53
N ASP A 211 -9.21 11.92 15.15
CA ASP A 211 -8.28 11.57 16.21
C ASP A 211 -6.80 11.74 15.81
N TYR A 212 -6.46 11.31 14.58
CA TYR A 212 -5.13 11.49 14.02
C TYR A 212 -4.75 12.97 13.90
N ARG A 213 -5.64 13.81 13.35
CA ARG A 213 -5.38 15.25 13.18
C ARG A 213 -5.23 15.97 14.52
N GLU A 214 -6.08 15.66 15.50
CA GLU A 214 -5.97 16.19 16.86
C GLU A 214 -4.65 15.77 17.55
N THR A 215 -4.30 14.49 17.43
CA THR A 215 -3.04 13.98 17.98
C THR A 215 -1.83 14.63 17.30
N LEU A 216 -1.88 14.86 15.99
CA LEU A 216 -0.81 15.51 15.22
C LEU A 216 -0.57 16.97 15.75
N GLU A 217 -1.64 17.74 15.91
CA GLU A 217 -1.58 19.12 16.42
C GLU A 217 -1.07 19.17 17.87
N SER A 218 -1.60 18.31 18.74
CA SER A 218 -1.17 18.22 20.13
C SER A 218 0.28 17.74 20.32
N SER A 219 0.83 17.04 19.31
CA SER A 219 2.23 16.64 19.25
C SER A 219 3.16 17.71 18.67
N GLY A 220 2.64 18.91 18.36
CA GLY A 220 3.43 20.07 17.91
C GLY A 220 3.66 20.12 16.40
N PHE A 221 2.96 19.31 15.63
CA PHE A 221 3.01 19.38 14.16
C PHE A 221 1.87 20.22 13.60
N PRO A 222 2.07 20.94 12.49
CA PRO A 222 0.96 21.61 11.78
C PRO A 222 -0.09 20.60 11.32
N ARG A 223 -1.37 20.97 11.31
CA ARG A 223 -2.49 20.10 10.89
C ARG A 223 -2.29 19.47 9.51
N GLY A 224 -1.64 20.15 8.59
CA GLY A 224 -1.32 19.67 7.24
C GLY A 224 0.01 18.92 7.11
N ALA A 225 0.74 18.69 8.20
CA ALA A 225 2.07 18.04 8.14
C ALA A 225 1.99 16.56 7.71
N GLY A 226 0.95 15.85 8.12
CA GLY A 226 0.70 14.46 7.74
C GLY A 226 -0.41 14.34 6.71
N ARG A 227 -0.38 13.29 5.91
CA ARG A 227 -1.34 12.97 4.85
C ARG A 227 -2.01 11.64 5.13
N ILE A 228 -3.22 11.47 4.65
CA ILE A 228 -3.96 10.21 4.70
C ILE A 228 -4.14 9.69 3.28
N ALA A 229 -3.55 8.54 2.97
CA ALA A 229 -3.77 7.81 1.74
C ALA A 229 -4.62 6.55 2.01
N VAL A 230 -5.67 6.35 1.23
CA VAL A 230 -6.54 5.17 1.32
C VAL A 230 -6.34 4.29 0.09
N MET A 231 -5.93 3.04 0.29
CA MET A 231 -5.85 2.07 -0.79
C MET A 231 -7.24 1.52 -1.12
N LEU A 232 -7.61 1.61 -2.40
CA LEU A 232 -8.87 1.08 -2.93
C LEU A 232 -8.61 0.25 -4.20
N HIS A 233 -9.25 -0.91 -4.30
CA HIS A 233 -9.30 -1.65 -5.55
C HIS A 233 -10.00 -0.80 -6.61
N THR A 234 -9.39 -0.67 -7.79
CA THR A 234 -9.80 0.34 -8.76
C THR A 234 -9.85 -0.21 -10.17
N PHE A 235 -11.01 -0.04 -10.81
CA PHE A 235 -11.20 -0.20 -12.25
C PHE A 235 -12.30 0.75 -12.72
N VAL A 236 -11.96 1.70 -13.57
CA VAL A 236 -12.90 2.71 -14.05
C VAL A 236 -13.09 2.56 -15.56
N GLY A 237 -14.33 2.41 -15.99
CA GLY A 237 -14.72 2.28 -17.41
C GLY A 237 -15.85 3.22 -17.79
N ASP A 238 -16.40 3.06 -18.98
CA ASP A 238 -17.43 3.97 -19.53
C ASP A 238 -18.87 3.50 -19.27
N ASP A 239 -19.06 2.20 -19.04
CA ASP A 239 -20.36 1.57 -18.84
C ASP A 239 -20.35 0.70 -17.60
N LEU A 240 -21.28 0.94 -16.66
CA LEU A 240 -21.34 0.32 -15.36
C LEU A 240 -21.52 -1.19 -15.43
N GLU A 241 -22.42 -1.66 -16.30
CA GLU A 241 -22.70 -3.11 -16.45
C GLU A 241 -21.51 -3.82 -17.13
N ARG A 242 -20.85 -3.15 -18.08
CA ARG A 242 -19.63 -3.67 -18.70
C ARG A 242 -18.51 -3.78 -17.67
N VAL A 243 -18.28 -2.76 -16.86
CA VAL A 243 -17.29 -2.78 -15.77
C VAL A 243 -17.58 -3.95 -14.83
N ARG A 244 -18.84 -4.12 -14.40
CA ARG A 244 -19.22 -5.21 -13.49
C ARG A 244 -18.92 -6.59 -14.08
N ARG A 245 -19.18 -6.79 -15.37
CA ARG A 245 -18.86 -8.06 -16.06
C ARG A 245 -17.35 -8.32 -16.11
N ILE A 246 -16.56 -7.28 -16.37
CA ILE A 246 -15.11 -7.37 -16.46
C ILE A 246 -14.51 -7.72 -15.10
N VAL A 247 -14.87 -6.98 -14.04
CA VAL A 247 -14.17 -7.05 -12.76
C VAL A 247 -14.66 -8.16 -11.84
N LYS A 248 -15.90 -8.66 -11.99
CA LYS A 248 -16.51 -9.54 -10.97
C LYS A 248 -15.73 -10.84 -10.75
N ALA A 249 -15.41 -11.56 -11.80
CA ALA A 249 -14.71 -12.85 -11.68
C ALA A 249 -13.26 -12.66 -11.21
N PRO A 250 -12.43 -11.81 -11.85
CA PRO A 250 -11.06 -11.56 -11.39
C PRO A 250 -10.98 -11.04 -9.96
N PHE A 251 -11.90 -10.16 -9.54
CA PHE A 251 -11.93 -9.66 -8.19
C PHE A 251 -12.28 -10.72 -7.16
N ILE A 252 -13.21 -11.63 -7.47
CA ILE A 252 -13.55 -12.77 -6.64
C ILE A 252 -12.34 -13.72 -6.52
N ASP A 253 -11.64 -13.99 -7.61
CA ASP A 253 -10.45 -14.85 -7.62
C ASP A 253 -9.30 -14.20 -6.83
N TYR A 254 -9.12 -12.88 -6.95
CA TYR A 254 -8.20 -12.12 -6.12
C TYR A 254 -8.54 -12.20 -4.64
N LEU A 255 -9.83 -12.03 -4.26
CA LEU A 255 -10.27 -12.22 -2.88
C LEU A 255 -10.06 -13.65 -2.40
N ALA A 256 -10.31 -14.66 -3.24
CA ALA A 256 -10.08 -16.06 -2.91
C ALA A 256 -8.61 -16.36 -2.66
N SER A 257 -7.69 -15.82 -3.47
CA SER A 257 -6.24 -15.95 -3.27
C SER A 257 -5.77 -15.27 -1.98
N SER A 258 -6.46 -14.22 -1.57
CA SER A 258 -6.22 -13.50 -0.32
C SER A 258 -7.00 -14.05 0.89
N LEU A 259 -7.69 -15.22 0.77
CA LEU A 259 -8.49 -15.82 1.85
C LEU A 259 -7.70 -16.06 3.14
N THR A 260 -6.39 -16.26 3.05
CA THR A 260 -5.51 -16.26 4.22
C THR A 260 -5.53 -14.91 4.95
N LEU A 261 -5.67 -13.82 4.20
CA LEU A 261 -5.95 -12.49 4.71
C LEU A 261 -7.30 -12.43 5.42
N LEU A 262 -8.35 -12.92 4.78
CA LEU A 262 -9.70 -12.95 5.34
C LEU A 262 -9.78 -13.80 6.62
N ARG A 263 -9.09 -14.92 6.70
CA ARG A 263 -8.99 -15.76 7.91
C ARG A 263 -8.36 -15.01 9.08
N LYS A 264 -7.35 -14.17 8.84
CA LYS A 264 -6.66 -13.40 9.90
C LYS A 264 -7.38 -12.09 10.25
N LEU A 265 -8.18 -11.54 9.34
CA LEU A 265 -8.98 -10.34 9.59
C LEU A 265 -10.33 -10.66 10.25
N ALA A 266 -10.71 -11.91 10.29
CA ALA A 266 -11.94 -12.39 10.91
C ALA A 266 -11.82 -13.00 12.33
N PRO A 267 -10.70 -12.96 13.08
CA PRO A 267 -10.72 -13.45 14.46
C PRO A 267 -11.67 -12.65 15.36
N ASN A 268 -12.04 -11.42 14.93
CA ASN A 268 -13.05 -10.57 15.59
C ASN A 268 -14.40 -10.58 14.90
N ALA A 269 -14.56 -11.29 13.77
CA ALA A 269 -15.87 -11.61 13.26
C ALA A 269 -16.51 -12.56 14.28
N THR A 270 -17.43 -11.99 15.06
CA THR A 270 -18.19 -12.69 16.11
C THR A 270 -18.61 -14.07 15.60
N PRO A 271 -18.45 -15.15 16.37
CA PRO A 271 -19.06 -16.43 16.05
C PRO A 271 -20.57 -16.17 15.83
N GLY A 272 -21.05 -16.28 14.57
CA GLY A 272 -22.42 -15.91 14.20
C GLY A 272 -22.53 -14.94 13.02
N ALA A 273 -21.46 -14.32 12.54
CA ALA A 273 -21.49 -13.42 11.37
C ALA A 273 -21.60 -14.17 10.03
N ALA A 274 -21.36 -15.49 9.98
CA ALA A 274 -21.71 -16.31 8.82
C ALA A 274 -23.18 -16.74 8.91
N PRO A 275 -23.93 -16.74 7.79
CA PRO A 275 -25.28 -17.28 7.78
C PRO A 275 -25.27 -18.73 8.29
N GLY A 276 -25.91 -18.99 9.44
CA GLY A 276 -26.01 -20.32 10.02
C GLY A 276 -25.11 -20.63 11.23
N GLY A 277 -24.35 -19.67 11.80
CA GLY A 277 -23.55 -19.88 13.02
C GLY A 277 -22.33 -20.79 12.86
N ILE A 278 -21.92 -21.11 11.63
CA ILE A 278 -20.76 -21.92 11.29
C ILE A 278 -19.50 -21.01 11.35
N GLY A 279 -18.40 -21.51 11.93
CA GLY A 279 -17.12 -20.78 11.92
C GLY A 279 -16.61 -20.48 10.50
N LEU A 280 -15.96 -19.33 10.28
CA LEU A 280 -15.47 -18.94 8.95
C LEU A 280 -14.59 -20.00 8.29
N GLU A 281 -13.75 -20.70 9.05
CA GLU A 281 -12.91 -21.79 8.53
C GLU A 281 -13.72 -22.99 8.03
N GLU A 282 -14.79 -23.33 8.74
CA GLU A 282 -15.68 -24.42 8.37
C GLU A 282 -16.55 -24.02 7.17
N ALA A 283 -17.02 -22.77 7.14
CA ALA A 283 -17.75 -22.20 6.03
C ALA A 283 -16.93 -22.18 4.72
N LEU A 284 -15.61 -21.95 4.81
CA LEU A 284 -14.71 -21.95 3.66
C LEU A 284 -14.31 -23.34 3.15
N ARG A 285 -14.63 -24.42 3.91
CA ARG A 285 -14.45 -25.80 3.44
C ARG A 285 -15.54 -26.25 2.48
N ASP A 286 -16.73 -25.65 2.56
CA ASP A 286 -17.82 -25.88 1.60
C ASP A 286 -17.69 -24.89 0.43
N PRO A 287 -17.41 -25.34 -0.80
CA PRO A 287 -17.25 -24.48 -1.96
C PRO A 287 -18.46 -23.59 -2.25
N ALA A 288 -19.69 -24.06 -1.95
CA ALA A 288 -20.91 -23.30 -2.17
C ALA A 288 -21.06 -22.17 -1.14
N VAL A 289 -20.67 -22.42 0.10
CA VAL A 289 -20.67 -21.40 1.17
C VAL A 289 -19.54 -20.39 0.91
N ALA A 290 -18.34 -20.86 0.57
CA ALA A 290 -17.22 -20.00 0.20
C ALA A 290 -17.60 -19.06 -0.95
N ARG A 291 -18.25 -19.57 -2.00
CA ARG A 291 -18.72 -18.76 -3.12
C ARG A 291 -19.71 -17.68 -2.70
N LYS A 292 -20.67 -17.99 -1.85
CA LYS A 292 -21.63 -17.01 -1.33
C LYS A 292 -20.95 -15.90 -0.52
N LEU A 293 -19.97 -16.24 0.30
CA LEU A 293 -19.18 -15.27 1.07
C LEU A 293 -18.38 -14.34 0.16
N LEU A 294 -17.78 -14.88 -0.89
CA LEU A 294 -17.05 -14.09 -1.88
C LEU A 294 -17.97 -13.17 -2.69
N ASP A 295 -19.15 -13.67 -3.10
CA ASP A 295 -20.16 -12.85 -3.78
C ASP A 295 -20.67 -11.72 -2.86
N PHE A 296 -20.87 -11.98 -1.56
CA PHE A 296 -21.23 -10.97 -0.57
C PHE A 296 -20.11 -9.94 -0.38
N ALA A 297 -18.87 -10.38 -0.26
CA ALA A 297 -17.69 -9.50 -0.18
C ALA A 297 -17.60 -8.62 -1.43
N PHE A 298 -17.72 -9.20 -2.64
CA PHE A 298 -17.75 -8.44 -3.88
C PHE A 298 -18.88 -7.37 -3.87
N ALA A 299 -20.08 -7.70 -3.44
CA ALA A 299 -21.18 -6.74 -3.38
C ALA A 299 -20.87 -5.55 -2.46
N ARG A 300 -20.24 -5.79 -1.31
CA ARG A 300 -19.80 -4.74 -0.39
C ARG A 300 -18.73 -3.83 -1.05
N TYR A 301 -17.70 -4.43 -1.66
CA TYR A 301 -16.67 -3.65 -2.35
C TYR A 301 -17.25 -2.83 -3.51
N TRP A 302 -18.14 -3.43 -4.29
CA TRP A 302 -18.84 -2.77 -5.40
C TRP A 302 -19.66 -1.55 -4.94
N GLN A 303 -20.28 -1.62 -3.78
CA GLN A 303 -21.16 -0.56 -3.29
C GLN A 303 -20.42 0.61 -2.63
N SER A 304 -19.36 0.34 -1.84
CA SER A 304 -18.85 1.38 -0.94
C SER A 304 -17.35 1.31 -0.59
N ALA A 305 -16.60 0.32 -1.07
CA ALA A 305 -15.24 0.11 -0.61
C ALA A 305 -14.20 -0.04 -1.74
N ALA A 306 -14.59 0.29 -2.99
CA ALA A 306 -13.72 0.22 -4.15
C ALA A 306 -14.13 1.24 -5.23
N LEU A 307 -13.21 1.65 -6.07
CA LEU A 307 -13.49 2.46 -7.26
C LEU A 307 -13.75 1.54 -8.46
N LEU A 308 -14.88 0.84 -8.43
CA LEU A 308 -15.30 -0.07 -9.49
C LEU A 308 -16.56 0.50 -10.18
N GLY A 309 -16.38 1.17 -11.33
CA GLY A 309 -17.52 1.80 -11.99
C GLY A 309 -17.16 2.75 -13.10
N THR A 310 -18.00 3.75 -13.29
CA THR A 310 -17.75 4.87 -14.21
C THR A 310 -17.18 6.07 -13.45
N PRO A 311 -16.62 7.08 -14.14
CA PRO A 311 -16.18 8.31 -13.47
C PRO A 311 -17.31 9.00 -12.67
N ASP A 312 -18.58 8.84 -13.07
CA ASP A 312 -19.71 9.42 -12.34
C ASP A 312 -19.98 8.64 -11.04
N SER A 313 -20.15 7.32 -11.11
CA SER A 313 -20.43 6.48 -9.94
C SER A 313 -19.25 6.46 -8.94
N CYS A 314 -18.01 6.39 -9.41
CA CYS A 314 -16.83 6.46 -8.54
C CYS A 314 -16.64 7.85 -7.90
N GLY A 315 -17.06 8.92 -8.59
CA GLY A 315 -16.94 10.30 -8.11
C GLY A 315 -17.70 10.57 -6.81
N GLU A 316 -18.76 9.85 -6.51
CA GLU A 316 -19.49 9.94 -5.25
C GLU A 316 -18.62 9.48 -4.06
N LEU A 317 -17.97 8.33 -4.20
CA LEU A 317 -17.06 7.82 -3.17
C LEU A 317 -15.84 8.74 -3.01
N VAL A 318 -15.29 9.27 -4.10
CA VAL A 318 -14.16 10.22 -4.03
C VAL A 318 -14.53 11.47 -3.23
N ARG A 319 -15.71 12.06 -3.47
CA ARG A 319 -16.19 13.21 -2.68
C ARG A 319 -16.37 12.89 -1.21
N SER A 320 -17.00 11.76 -0.90
CA SER A 320 -17.18 11.30 0.48
C SER A 320 -15.83 11.11 1.21
N LEU A 321 -14.82 10.57 0.53
CA LEU A 321 -13.48 10.43 1.10
C LEU A 321 -12.79 11.78 1.32
N GLU A 322 -12.94 12.71 0.40
CA GLU A 322 -12.41 14.07 0.54
C GLU A 322 -13.05 14.82 1.71
N GLU A 323 -14.36 14.69 1.88
CA GLU A 323 -15.12 15.29 2.99
C GLU A 323 -14.67 14.80 4.37
N ILE A 324 -14.29 13.53 4.50
CA ILE A 324 -13.78 12.98 5.76
C ILE A 324 -12.28 13.23 5.99
N GLY A 325 -11.59 13.92 5.06
CA GLY A 325 -10.22 14.35 5.23
C GLY A 325 -9.17 13.38 4.68
N VAL A 326 -9.53 12.52 3.74
CA VAL A 326 -8.56 11.74 2.94
C VAL A 326 -7.89 12.67 1.93
N ASP A 327 -6.57 12.60 1.84
CA ASP A 327 -5.76 13.44 0.95
C ASP A 327 -5.46 12.75 -0.40
N GLU A 328 -5.40 11.41 -0.40
CA GLU A 328 -4.95 10.62 -1.55
C GLU A 328 -5.67 9.27 -1.64
N ILE A 329 -6.03 8.86 -2.84
CA ILE A 329 -6.49 7.51 -3.13
C ILE A 329 -5.36 6.74 -3.81
N ALA A 330 -4.90 5.67 -3.16
CA ALA A 330 -3.95 4.71 -3.72
C ALA A 330 -4.71 3.61 -4.46
N CYS A 331 -4.81 3.73 -5.78
CA CYS A 331 -5.61 2.89 -6.65
C CYS A 331 -4.93 1.54 -6.90
N LEU A 332 -5.40 0.46 -6.29
CA LEU A 332 -4.94 -0.90 -6.56
C LEU A 332 -5.59 -1.38 -7.86
N ILE A 333 -4.77 -1.50 -8.91
CA ILE A 333 -5.24 -1.74 -10.28
C ILE A 333 -5.01 -3.16 -10.78
N ASP A 334 -4.13 -3.93 -10.14
CA ASP A 334 -3.58 -5.19 -10.64
C ASP A 334 -4.22 -6.44 -10.01
N PHE A 335 -5.48 -6.32 -9.58
CA PHE A 335 -6.30 -7.47 -9.19
C PHE A 335 -6.85 -8.27 -10.40
N HIS A 336 -6.74 -7.71 -11.59
CA HIS A 336 -7.08 -8.33 -12.87
C HIS A 336 -5.79 -8.71 -13.61
N ASP A 337 -5.71 -9.91 -14.16
CA ASP A 337 -4.50 -10.47 -14.79
C ASP A 337 -4.30 -10.06 -16.25
N ASP A 338 -5.36 -9.63 -16.95
CA ASP A 338 -5.25 -9.22 -18.35
C ASP A 338 -4.69 -7.81 -18.50
N TYR A 339 -3.49 -7.72 -19.07
CA TYR A 339 -2.74 -6.49 -19.27
C TYR A 339 -3.53 -5.41 -20.03
N GLU A 340 -4.15 -5.77 -21.15
CA GLU A 340 -4.87 -4.79 -22.02
C GLU A 340 -6.11 -4.23 -21.30
N THR A 341 -6.81 -5.06 -20.54
CA THR A 341 -7.94 -4.67 -19.71
C THR A 341 -7.52 -3.67 -18.65
N VAL A 342 -6.45 -3.95 -17.89
CA VAL A 342 -5.97 -3.06 -16.83
C VAL A 342 -5.49 -1.73 -17.41
N MET A 343 -4.68 -1.75 -18.47
CA MET A 343 -4.21 -0.52 -19.13
C MET A 343 -5.38 0.30 -19.70
N GLY A 344 -6.41 -0.35 -20.26
CA GLY A 344 -7.64 0.32 -20.70
C GLY A 344 -8.40 0.98 -19.56
N GLY A 345 -8.40 0.38 -18.36
CA GLY A 345 -9.00 0.94 -17.15
C GLY A 345 -8.28 2.20 -16.65
N LEU A 346 -6.97 2.36 -16.91
CA LEU A 346 -6.21 3.55 -16.55
C LEU A 346 -6.71 4.82 -17.25
N GLU A 347 -7.19 4.73 -18.48
CA GLU A 347 -7.79 5.89 -19.17
C GLU A 347 -9.09 6.34 -18.49
N GLY A 348 -9.90 5.41 -18.00
CA GLY A 348 -11.09 5.72 -17.20
C GLY A 348 -10.72 6.36 -15.86
N LEU A 349 -9.70 5.83 -15.19
CA LEU A 349 -9.17 6.39 -13.96
C LEU A 349 -8.59 7.80 -14.17
N LEU A 350 -7.91 8.04 -15.29
CA LEU A 350 -7.42 9.38 -15.65
C LEU A 350 -8.58 10.38 -15.75
N ARG A 351 -9.67 10.03 -16.46
CA ARG A 351 -10.86 10.88 -16.53
C ARG A 351 -11.49 11.16 -15.15
N LEU A 352 -11.49 10.18 -14.26
CA LEU A 352 -11.91 10.39 -12.87
C LEU A 352 -10.97 11.35 -12.15
N LYS A 353 -9.65 11.13 -12.23
CA LYS A 353 -8.62 11.99 -11.63
C LYS A 353 -8.79 13.46 -12.05
N GLU A 354 -8.94 13.72 -13.35
CA GLU A 354 -9.05 15.07 -13.91
C GLU A 354 -10.24 15.87 -13.38
N ARG A 355 -11.28 15.21 -12.86
CA ARG A 355 -12.43 15.87 -12.22
C ARG A 355 -12.12 16.41 -10.82
N PHE A 356 -11.16 15.81 -10.12
CA PHE A 356 -10.82 16.12 -8.72
C PHE A 356 -9.46 16.77 -8.57
N ASP A 357 -8.58 16.60 -9.54
CA ASP A 357 -7.26 17.21 -9.62
C ASP A 357 -7.06 17.81 -11.02
N PRO A 358 -7.63 18.98 -11.27
CA PRO A 358 -7.54 19.63 -12.58
C PRO A 358 -6.17 20.25 -12.87
N SER A 359 -5.19 20.07 -11.97
CA SER A 359 -3.83 20.55 -12.23
C SER A 359 -3.29 19.94 -13.50
N PRO A 360 -2.88 20.72 -14.52
CA PRO A 360 -2.32 20.17 -15.75
C PRO A 360 -1.06 19.37 -15.40
N ALA A 361 -0.88 18.23 -16.07
CA ALA A 361 0.39 17.52 -15.98
C ALA A 361 1.52 18.53 -16.24
N PRO A 362 2.49 18.68 -15.33
CA PRO A 362 3.54 19.67 -15.52
C PRO A 362 4.25 19.38 -16.84
N ALA A 363 4.48 20.43 -17.64
CA ALA A 363 5.11 20.32 -18.97
C ALA A 363 6.37 19.48 -18.89
N ALA A 364 6.55 18.57 -19.85
CA ALA A 364 7.76 17.79 -19.98
C ALA A 364 8.97 18.74 -20.11
N ARG A 365 9.98 18.55 -19.25
CA ARG A 365 11.26 19.21 -19.39
C ARG A 365 12.19 18.45 -20.33
#